data_edec729f93622006e57ae7a14aba1282
#
_entry.id   edec729f93622006e57ae7a14aba1282
#
_cell.length_a   1.000
_cell.length_b   1.000
_cell.length_c   1.000
_cell.angle_alpha   90.00
_cell.angle_beta   90.00
_cell.angle_gamma   90.00
#
_symmetry.space_group_name_H-M   'P 1'
#
loop_
_entity.id
_entity.type
_entity.pdbx_description
1 polymer ?
#
loop_
_entity_poly.entity_id
_entity_poly.type
_entity_poly.pdbx_seq_one_letter_code
_entity_poly.pdbx_strand_id
1 'polypeptide(L)'
;PEREYFFPGGHGGVCSSTALSVNFRNIWLSAGLKRDGKIKPRAYDFRHHFACANIMRWTSEGKDIHAMLPYLMRYMGHSSLESTYYYIHLIPDFFPHYRDMTASTERLIPEVDTDEV
;
A
#
# COMPACT_ATOMS: atom_id res chain seq x y z
N PRO A 1 -13.58 32.18 4.67
CA PRO A 1 -13.04 31.79 5.96
C PRO A 1 -11.85 30.87 5.74
N GLU A 2 -10.70 31.27 6.29
CA GLU A 2 -9.48 30.47 6.25
C GLU A 2 -9.73 29.18 7.03
N ARG A 3 -9.65 28.05 6.34
CA ARG A 3 -9.73 26.74 6.99
C ARG A 3 -8.36 26.40 7.57
N GLU A 4 -8.27 26.34 8.86
CA GLU A 4 -7.05 25.94 9.56
C GLU A 4 -6.67 24.48 9.26
N TYR A 5 -7.70 23.64 9.04
CA TYR A 5 -7.53 22.21 8.75
C TYR A 5 -8.15 21.81 7.41
N PHE A 6 -7.47 20.96 6.67
CA PHE A 6 -7.96 20.45 5.39
C PHE A 6 -9.25 19.63 5.58
N PHE A 7 -9.27 18.79 6.64
CA PHE A 7 -10.46 18.06 7.08
C PHE A 7 -10.83 18.50 8.49
N PRO A 8 -11.73 19.49 8.64
CA PRO A 8 -12.17 19.95 9.96
C PRO A 8 -13.07 18.90 10.63
N GLY A 9 -12.98 18.82 11.95
CA GLY A 9 -13.94 18.09 12.79
C GLY A 9 -15.27 18.82 12.92
N GLY A 10 -16.31 18.11 13.35
CA GLY A 10 -17.67 18.66 13.48
C GLY A 10 -17.81 19.83 14.46
N HIS A 11 -16.88 19.99 15.40
CA HIS A 11 -16.87 21.06 16.42
C HIS A 11 -15.70 22.04 16.27
N GLY A 12 -15.13 22.14 15.06
CA GLY A 12 -13.87 22.83 14.82
C GLY A 12 -12.67 21.94 15.19
N GLY A 13 -11.48 22.35 14.81
CA GLY A 13 -10.27 21.53 15.00
C GLY A 13 -10.14 20.41 13.95
N VAL A 14 -9.20 19.51 14.18
CA VAL A 14 -8.87 18.41 13.27
C VAL A 14 -9.86 17.25 13.39
N CYS A 15 -10.14 16.58 12.27
CA CYS A 15 -10.90 15.33 12.31
C CYS A 15 -10.10 14.24 13.06
N SER A 16 -10.65 13.71 14.13
CA SER A 16 -9.98 12.68 14.95
C SER A 16 -9.97 11.33 14.24
N SER A 17 -8.94 10.52 14.52
CA SER A 17 -8.85 9.14 14.03
C SER A 17 -10.01 8.26 14.51
N THR A 18 -10.52 8.54 15.72
CA THR A 18 -11.69 7.85 16.29
C THR A 18 -12.95 8.17 15.48
N ALA A 19 -13.19 9.45 15.15
CA ALA A 19 -14.32 9.86 14.33
C ALA A 19 -14.26 9.22 12.94
N LEU A 20 -13.08 9.18 12.33
CA LEU A 20 -12.87 8.53 11.04
C LEU A 20 -13.19 7.03 11.11
N SER A 21 -12.72 6.35 12.14
CA SER A 21 -12.95 4.91 12.33
C SER A 21 -14.42 4.57 12.56
N VAL A 22 -15.13 5.38 13.34
CA VAL A 22 -16.57 5.20 13.61
C VAL A 22 -17.37 5.43 12.33
N ASN A 23 -17.10 6.52 11.62
CA ASN A 23 -17.79 6.83 10.37
C ASN A 23 -17.53 5.76 9.30
N PHE A 24 -16.30 5.29 9.17
CA PHE A 24 -15.98 4.19 8.26
C PHE A 24 -16.80 2.94 8.58
N ARG A 25 -16.86 2.54 9.85
CA ARG A 25 -17.65 1.39 10.28
C ARG A 25 -19.13 1.55 9.93
N ASN A 26 -19.68 2.72 10.17
CA ASN A 26 -21.10 3.01 9.90
C ASN A 26 -21.40 2.95 8.40
N ILE A 27 -20.53 3.53 7.56
CA ILE A 27 -20.64 3.48 6.11
C ILE A 27 -20.53 2.05 5.61
N TRP A 28 -19.58 1.28 6.13
CA TRP A 28 -19.37 -0.12 5.77
C TRP A 28 -20.62 -0.97 6.02
N LEU A 29 -21.22 -0.83 7.20
CA LEU A 29 -22.43 -1.54 7.57
C LEU A 29 -23.65 -1.06 6.76
N SER A 30 -23.76 0.25 6.51
CA SER A 30 -24.83 0.82 5.69
C SER A 30 -24.77 0.35 4.23
N ALA A 31 -23.57 0.04 3.73
CA ALA A 31 -23.38 -0.55 2.42
C ALA A 31 -23.73 -2.05 2.36
N GLY A 32 -24.20 -2.64 3.45
CA GLY A 32 -24.54 -4.06 3.53
C GLY A 32 -23.34 -5.01 3.56
N LEU A 33 -22.13 -4.47 3.80
CA LEU A 33 -20.91 -5.25 3.85
C LEU A 33 -20.73 -5.89 5.24
N LYS A 34 -20.38 -7.17 5.24
CA LYS A 34 -20.19 -7.92 6.49
C LYS A 34 -18.88 -7.55 7.18
N ARG A 35 -18.90 -7.65 8.51
CA ARG A 35 -17.75 -7.36 9.38
C ARG A 35 -17.54 -8.46 10.43
N ASP A 36 -17.83 -9.71 10.05
CA ASP A 36 -17.89 -10.89 10.92
C ASP A 36 -16.59 -11.72 10.95
N GLY A 37 -15.59 -11.36 10.15
CA GLY A 37 -14.28 -12.03 10.15
C GLY A 37 -13.43 -11.74 11.40
N LYS A 38 -12.37 -12.53 11.60
CA LYS A 38 -11.36 -12.30 12.66
C LYS A 38 -10.68 -10.95 12.50
N ILE A 39 -10.37 -10.58 11.26
CA ILE A 39 -9.76 -9.29 10.91
C ILE A 39 -10.87 -8.39 10.37
N LYS A 40 -11.13 -7.30 11.06
CA LYS A 40 -12.16 -6.34 10.68
C LYS A 40 -11.59 -5.26 9.77
N PRO A 41 -12.26 -4.94 8.65
CA PRO A 41 -11.84 -3.85 7.76
C PRO A 41 -11.72 -2.52 8.50
N ARG A 42 -10.69 -1.75 8.18
CA ARG A 42 -10.40 -0.42 8.72
C ARG A 42 -10.19 0.58 7.59
N ALA A 43 -10.48 1.84 7.84
CA ALA A 43 -10.19 2.91 6.87
C ALA A 43 -8.71 2.91 6.44
N TYR A 44 -7.80 2.62 7.36
CA TYR A 44 -6.36 2.56 7.09
C TYR A 44 -5.96 1.45 6.10
N ASP A 45 -6.76 0.41 5.95
CA ASP A 45 -6.50 -0.69 5.01
C ASP A 45 -6.55 -0.23 3.55
N PHE A 46 -7.27 0.85 3.25
CA PHE A 46 -7.23 1.49 1.92
C PHE A 46 -5.86 2.02 1.55
N ARG A 47 -5.09 2.46 2.53
CA ARG A 47 -3.70 2.92 2.33
C ARG A 47 -2.81 1.77 1.87
N HIS A 48 -2.94 0.60 2.50
CA HIS A 48 -2.24 -0.61 2.08
C HIS A 48 -2.67 -1.05 0.69
N HIS A 49 -3.99 -1.08 0.45
CA HIS A 49 -4.53 -1.43 -0.86
C HIS A 49 -4.01 -0.49 -1.96
N PHE A 50 -4.01 0.81 -1.72
CA PHE A 50 -3.49 1.80 -2.66
C PHE A 50 -2.03 1.54 -3.03
N ALA A 51 -1.17 1.31 -2.04
CA ALA A 51 0.25 1.02 -2.27
C ALA A 51 0.43 -0.26 -3.09
N CYS A 52 -0.19 -1.36 -2.67
CA CYS A 52 -0.11 -2.63 -3.37
C CYS A 52 -0.65 -2.54 -4.79
N ALA A 53 -1.83 -1.92 -5.00
CA ALA A 53 -2.45 -1.80 -6.31
C ALA A 53 -1.58 -1.00 -7.30
N ASN A 54 -0.90 0.06 -6.83
CA ASN A 54 0.02 0.82 -7.68
C ASN A 54 1.26 0.02 -8.06
N ILE A 55 1.88 -0.68 -7.11
CA ILE A 55 3.03 -1.54 -7.38
C ILE A 55 2.63 -2.64 -8.37
N MET A 56 1.47 -3.26 -8.18
CA MET A 56 0.91 -4.26 -9.10
C MET A 56 0.76 -3.73 -10.52
N ARG A 57 0.13 -2.58 -10.63
CA ARG A 57 -0.09 -1.93 -11.93
C ARG A 57 1.23 -1.63 -12.63
N TRP A 58 2.20 -1.05 -11.92
CA TRP A 58 3.51 -0.75 -12.50
C TRP A 58 4.27 -2.00 -12.93
N THR A 59 4.17 -3.07 -12.15
CA THR A 59 4.76 -4.37 -12.51
C THR A 59 4.12 -4.92 -13.79
N SER A 60 2.79 -4.86 -13.91
CA SER A 60 2.07 -5.34 -15.10
C SER A 60 2.36 -4.48 -16.33
N GLU A 61 2.65 -3.20 -16.15
CA GLU A 61 3.06 -2.26 -17.21
C GLU A 61 4.55 -2.39 -17.58
N GLY A 62 5.30 -3.26 -16.90
CA GLY A 62 6.73 -3.45 -17.14
C GLY A 62 7.60 -2.29 -16.67
N LYS A 63 7.12 -1.45 -15.77
CA LYS A 63 7.88 -0.34 -15.21
C LYS A 63 8.90 -0.82 -14.19
N ASP A 64 10.04 -0.12 -14.11
CA ASP A 64 11.03 -0.35 -13.06
C ASP A 64 10.46 0.06 -11.70
N ILE A 65 10.17 -0.92 -10.86
CA ILE A 65 9.60 -0.71 -9.54
C ILE A 65 10.54 0.13 -8.66
N HIS A 66 11.84 -0.10 -8.72
CA HIS A 66 12.80 0.66 -7.92
C HIS A 66 12.81 2.15 -8.28
N ALA A 67 12.63 2.47 -9.56
CA ALA A 67 12.49 3.86 -10.02
C ALA A 67 11.16 4.48 -9.58
N MET A 68 10.10 3.68 -9.41
CA MET A 68 8.76 4.16 -9.04
C MET A 68 8.56 4.29 -7.53
N LEU A 69 9.32 3.56 -6.71
CA LEU A 69 9.17 3.58 -5.25
C LEU A 69 9.34 4.96 -4.60
N PRO A 70 10.28 5.84 -5.01
CA PRO A 70 10.38 7.19 -4.45
C PRO A 70 9.11 8.02 -4.64
N TYR A 71 8.41 7.85 -5.76
CA TYR A 71 7.13 8.53 -6.00
C TYR A 71 6.05 8.01 -5.05
N LEU A 72 5.96 6.69 -4.87
CA LEU A 72 5.03 6.10 -3.92
C LEU A 72 5.34 6.54 -2.49
N MET A 73 6.62 6.53 -2.10
CA MET A 73 7.07 7.00 -0.80
C MET A 73 6.60 8.44 -0.53
N ARG A 74 6.82 9.33 -1.48
CA ARG A 74 6.43 10.73 -1.36
C ARG A 74 4.91 10.89 -1.29
N TYR A 75 4.17 10.18 -2.12
CA TYR A 75 2.70 10.21 -2.12
C TYR A 75 2.11 9.67 -0.82
N MET A 76 2.70 8.61 -0.29
CA MET A 76 2.30 8.02 0.99
C MET A 76 2.73 8.85 2.21
N GLY A 77 3.57 9.87 2.03
CA GLY A 77 4.12 10.67 3.12
C GLY A 77 5.08 9.88 4.02
N HIS A 78 5.73 8.83 3.48
CA HIS A 78 6.75 8.11 4.23
C HIS A 78 8.05 8.93 4.30
N SER A 79 8.68 8.96 5.47
CA SER A 79 9.96 9.64 5.68
C SER A 79 11.17 8.83 5.19
N SER A 80 10.99 7.52 4.96
CA SER A 80 12.03 6.62 4.47
C SER A 80 11.48 5.63 3.43
N LEU A 81 12.38 5.14 2.57
CA LEU A 81 12.06 4.08 1.61
C LEU A 81 11.75 2.74 2.27
N GLU A 82 12.29 2.49 3.46
CA GLU A 82 12.08 1.26 4.21
C GLU A 82 10.59 0.96 4.43
N SER A 83 9.82 1.99 4.82
CA SER A 83 8.37 1.86 4.99
C SER A 83 7.64 1.52 3.69
N THR A 84 8.21 1.91 2.54
CA THR A 84 7.64 1.60 1.22
C THR A 84 8.07 0.21 0.76
N TYR A 85 9.29 -0.23 1.05
CA TYR A 85 9.77 -1.59 0.78
C TYR A 85 8.94 -2.66 1.50
N TYR A 86 8.36 -2.34 2.63
CA TYR A 86 7.44 -3.24 3.34
C TYR A 86 6.31 -3.74 2.41
N TYR A 87 5.78 -2.88 1.55
CA TYR A 87 4.73 -3.28 0.61
C TYR A 87 5.20 -4.23 -0.47
N ILE A 88 6.47 -4.14 -0.89
CA ILE A 88 7.06 -5.09 -1.85
C ILE A 88 7.10 -6.49 -1.26
N HIS A 89 7.43 -6.61 0.03
CA HIS A 89 7.48 -7.91 0.71
C HIS A 89 6.09 -8.53 0.90
N LEU A 90 5.03 -7.70 0.93
CA LEU A 90 3.65 -8.20 0.98
C LEU A 90 3.17 -8.74 -0.38
N ILE A 91 3.76 -8.28 -1.46
CA ILE A 91 3.32 -8.62 -2.83
C ILE A 91 3.55 -10.08 -3.20
N PRO A 92 4.66 -10.75 -2.86
CA PRO A 92 4.87 -12.16 -3.18
C PRO A 92 3.77 -13.09 -2.64
N ASP A 93 3.20 -12.76 -1.49
CA ASP A 93 2.09 -13.54 -0.90
C ASP A 93 0.77 -13.33 -1.65
N PHE A 94 0.67 -12.23 -2.42
CA PHE A 94 -0.48 -11.93 -3.28
C PHE A 94 -0.27 -12.33 -4.74
N PHE A 95 0.94 -12.81 -5.16
CA PHE A 95 1.30 -12.95 -6.56
C PHE A 95 1.91 -14.29 -6.96
N PRO A 96 1.11 -15.22 -7.42
CA PRO A 96 1.59 -16.27 -8.31
C PRO A 96 2.23 -15.69 -9.61
N HIS A 97 1.67 -14.60 -10.13
CA HIS A 97 2.15 -13.95 -11.36
C HIS A 97 3.50 -13.24 -11.23
N TYR A 98 3.86 -12.73 -10.06
CA TYR A 98 5.15 -12.09 -9.85
C TYR A 98 6.30 -13.08 -9.98
N ARG A 99 6.10 -14.32 -9.55
CA ARG A 99 7.09 -15.40 -9.74
C ARG A 99 7.34 -15.69 -11.21
N ASP A 100 6.30 -15.70 -12.05
CA ASP A 100 6.46 -15.96 -13.46
C ASP A 100 7.15 -14.82 -14.20
N MET A 101 6.93 -13.57 -13.78
CA MET A 101 7.60 -12.40 -14.34
C MET A 101 9.05 -12.27 -13.87
N THR A 102 9.36 -12.55 -12.60
CA THR A 102 10.74 -12.54 -12.07
C THR A 102 11.53 -13.74 -12.53
N ALA A 103 10.93 -14.90 -12.76
CA ALA A 103 11.60 -16.07 -13.31
C ALA A 103 12.19 -15.82 -14.69
N SER A 104 11.59 -14.92 -15.49
CA SER A 104 12.16 -14.48 -16.76
C SER A 104 13.34 -13.51 -16.59
N THR A 105 13.37 -12.77 -15.48
CA THR A 105 14.41 -11.78 -15.16
C THR A 105 15.56 -12.42 -14.39
N GLU A 106 15.30 -13.42 -13.56
CA GLU A 106 16.33 -14.22 -12.88
C GLU A 106 17.29 -14.93 -13.84
N ARG A 107 16.81 -15.25 -15.06
CA ARG A 107 17.67 -15.79 -16.12
C ARG A 107 18.65 -14.77 -16.71
N LEU A 108 18.48 -13.50 -16.43
CA LEU A 108 19.37 -12.41 -16.90
C LEU A 108 20.41 -12.00 -15.86
N ILE A 109 20.30 -12.49 -14.63
CA ILE A 109 21.31 -12.28 -13.59
C ILE A 109 22.28 -13.47 -13.71
N PRO A 110 23.57 -13.26 -14.08
CA PRO A 110 24.54 -14.33 -14.05
C PRO A 110 24.67 -14.84 -12.62
N GLU A 111 24.61 -16.16 -12.44
CA GLU A 111 24.93 -16.78 -11.15
C GLU A 111 26.34 -16.34 -10.78
N VAL A 112 26.48 -15.68 -9.65
CA VAL A 112 27.79 -15.40 -9.06
C VAL A 112 28.26 -16.72 -8.49
N ASP A 113 29.25 -17.33 -9.15
CA ASP A 113 29.95 -18.52 -8.64
C ASP A 113 30.52 -18.15 -7.27
N THR A 114 29.99 -18.77 -6.22
CA THR A 114 30.45 -18.59 -4.84
C THR A 114 31.78 -19.31 -4.54
N ASP A 115 32.40 -19.91 -5.54
CA ASP A 115 33.64 -20.66 -5.41
C ASP A 115 34.92 -19.80 -5.56
N GLU A 116 34.78 -18.48 -5.75
CA GLU A 116 35.93 -17.54 -5.78
C GLU A 116 35.98 -16.62 -4.56
N VAL A 117 35.73 -17.13 -3.40
CA VAL A 117 35.99 -16.38 -2.15
C VAL A 117 37.01 -17.14 -1.32
#